data_e7aaec010c6c7fa6536a763ad8f5394c
#
_entry.id   e7aaec010c6c7fa6536a763ad8f5394c
#
_cell.length_a   1.000
_cell.length_b   1.000
_cell.length_c   1.000
_cell.angle_alpha   90.00
_cell.angle_beta   90.00
_cell.angle_gamma   90.00
#
_symmetry.space_group_name_H-M   'P 1'
#
loop_
_entity.id
_entity.type
_entity.pdbx_description
1 polymer ?
#
loop_
_entity_poly.entity_id
_entity_poly.type
_entity_poly.pdbx_seq_one_letter_code
_entity_poly.pdbx_strand_id
1 'polypeptide(L)'
;MLAGTGSDVGKSVLAAAFCRILKQDGYTPAPFKAQNMALNSYVTPEGLEIGRAQAVQAEAAGLSCHVDMNPLLLKPSTEQTAQVVLCGKPVGDRSAYEFFQKEGRKELRKVVNDAYDRLANQYNPIVMEGAGSISEINLRDCDLVNMPMAMHAGADVFWVADIDRGGVFASVYGSILLQTPEERSLIKGIIINKFRGDIRLFEEGIRMIEDLCKVPVLGVVPYYRGIYIEEEDSVMLESKNREAAAGKINVAVILLRHLSNFTDFNVLERDERVHLYYTNNVDDITKADIILLPGSKNTLDDLYELRRNGVAQAILKASQEGATVMGICGGYQM
;
A
#
# COMPACT_ATOMS: atom_id res chain seq x y z
N MET A 1 -3.84 11.92 -12.11
CA MET A 1 -4.02 11.26 -10.79
C MET A 1 -4.69 9.92 -10.97
N LEU A 2 -4.23 8.87 -10.28
CA LEU A 2 -4.86 7.55 -10.26
C LEU A 2 -5.74 7.44 -9.02
N ALA A 3 -7.05 7.43 -9.19
CA ALA A 3 -8.03 7.25 -8.11
C ALA A 3 -8.73 5.90 -8.27
N GLY A 4 -9.21 5.29 -7.19
CA GLY A 4 -9.71 3.92 -7.25
C GLY A 4 -11.14 3.75 -6.77
N THR A 5 -11.82 2.73 -7.30
CA THR A 5 -13.14 2.30 -6.81
C THR A 5 -13.05 1.57 -5.47
N GLY A 6 -11.85 1.26 -4.99
CA GLY A 6 -11.60 0.55 -3.73
C GLY A 6 -10.13 0.49 -3.38
N SER A 7 -9.83 -0.10 -2.23
CA SER A 7 -8.48 -0.56 -1.88
C SER A 7 -8.05 -1.69 -2.83
N ASP A 8 -6.75 -1.91 -2.97
CA ASP A 8 -6.14 -3.02 -3.73
C ASP A 8 -6.53 -3.12 -5.22
N VAL A 9 -7.17 -2.11 -5.78
CA VAL A 9 -7.50 -2.11 -7.23
C VAL A 9 -6.26 -1.97 -8.13
N GLY A 10 -5.07 -1.78 -7.54
CA GLY A 10 -3.79 -1.72 -8.23
C GLY A 10 -3.29 -0.30 -8.55
N LYS A 11 -3.75 0.72 -7.82
CA LYS A 11 -3.30 2.13 -8.01
C LYS A 11 -1.79 2.28 -7.91
N SER A 12 -1.16 1.71 -6.88
CA SER A 12 0.28 1.86 -6.61
C SER A 12 1.14 1.26 -7.72
N VAL A 13 0.75 0.08 -8.23
CA VAL A 13 1.43 -0.58 -9.35
C VAL A 13 1.31 0.26 -10.63
N LEU A 14 0.11 0.75 -10.92
CA LEU A 14 -0.11 1.60 -12.09
C LEU A 14 0.62 2.94 -11.95
N ALA A 15 0.67 3.53 -10.75
CA ALA A 15 1.45 4.74 -10.51
C ALA A 15 2.96 4.52 -10.78
N ALA A 16 3.52 3.42 -10.31
CA ALA A 16 4.90 3.04 -10.62
C ALA A 16 5.11 2.84 -12.13
N ALA A 17 4.17 2.16 -12.81
CA ALA A 17 4.21 1.96 -14.26
C ALA A 17 4.16 3.30 -15.02
N PHE A 18 3.27 4.22 -14.64
CA PHE A 18 3.21 5.55 -15.26
C PHE A 18 4.47 6.37 -15.00
N CYS A 19 5.04 6.33 -13.78
CA CYS A 19 6.32 6.94 -13.49
C CYS A 19 7.41 6.42 -14.45
N ARG A 20 7.46 5.09 -14.66
CA ARG A 20 8.45 4.47 -15.54
C ARG A 20 8.22 4.82 -17.01
N ILE A 21 6.98 4.73 -17.51
CA ILE A 21 6.64 5.06 -18.90
C ILE A 21 6.97 6.51 -19.20
N LEU A 22 6.51 7.45 -18.39
CA LEU A 22 6.77 8.87 -18.58
C LEU A 22 8.27 9.19 -18.54
N LYS A 23 9.04 8.51 -17.70
CA LYS A 23 10.50 8.62 -17.70
C LYS A 23 11.12 8.12 -18.99
N GLN A 24 10.64 7.00 -19.53
CA GLN A 24 11.12 6.44 -20.81
C GLN A 24 10.76 7.35 -21.99
N ASP A 25 9.61 8.03 -21.92
CA ASP A 25 9.16 9.00 -22.92
C ASP A 25 9.89 10.34 -22.83
N GLY A 26 10.87 10.47 -21.91
CA GLY A 26 11.73 11.66 -21.81
C GLY A 26 11.21 12.77 -20.88
N TYR A 27 10.11 12.53 -20.15
CA TYR A 27 9.65 13.46 -19.12
C TYR A 27 10.49 13.35 -17.84
N THR A 28 10.24 14.28 -16.93
CA THR A 28 10.80 14.27 -15.55
C THR A 28 9.70 14.05 -14.53
N PRO A 29 9.06 12.86 -14.52
CA PRO A 29 7.95 12.60 -13.62
C PRO A 29 8.41 12.45 -12.17
N ALA A 30 7.54 12.84 -11.22
CA ALA A 30 7.69 12.47 -9.82
C ALA A 30 6.40 11.89 -9.27
N PRO A 31 6.45 10.88 -8.38
CA PRO A 31 5.27 10.36 -7.71
C PRO A 31 4.80 11.30 -6.60
N PHE A 32 3.50 11.26 -6.29
CA PHE A 32 2.93 11.96 -5.15
C PHE A 32 1.73 11.22 -4.57
N LYS A 33 1.75 11.00 -3.27
CA LYS A 33 0.59 10.51 -2.50
C LYS A 33 0.44 11.36 -1.25
N ALA A 34 -0.60 12.15 -1.19
CA ALA A 34 -0.83 13.15 -0.16
C ALA A 34 -0.79 12.56 1.26
N GLN A 35 -1.46 11.44 1.45
CA GLN A 35 -1.46 10.65 2.68
C GLN A 35 -1.33 9.17 2.33
N ASN A 36 -0.49 8.47 3.05
CA ASN A 36 -0.42 7.01 3.00
C ASN A 36 -0.71 6.39 4.37
N MET A 37 -1.27 5.19 4.40
CA MET A 37 -1.43 4.39 5.60
C MET A 37 -0.73 3.06 5.34
N ALA A 38 0.45 2.87 5.94
CA ALA A 38 1.27 1.68 5.71
C ALA A 38 2.16 1.37 6.91
N LEU A 39 2.38 0.08 7.17
CA LEU A 39 3.37 -0.38 8.15
C LEU A 39 4.78 -0.42 7.54
N ASN A 40 4.87 -0.60 6.22
CA ASN A 40 6.14 -0.61 5.51
C ASN A 40 6.55 0.81 5.13
N SER A 41 7.74 1.19 5.51
CA SER A 41 8.34 2.49 5.21
C SER A 41 9.75 2.35 4.65
N TYR A 42 10.26 3.44 4.13
CA TYR A 42 11.60 3.55 3.58
C TYR A 42 12.28 4.80 4.12
N VAL A 43 13.59 4.82 4.14
CA VAL A 43 14.39 5.96 4.63
C VAL A 43 14.93 6.73 3.42
N THR A 44 14.65 8.04 3.36
CA THR A 44 15.17 8.91 2.31
C THR A 44 16.68 9.12 2.50
N PRO A 45 17.40 9.65 1.48
CA PRO A 45 18.83 9.98 1.61
C PRO A 45 19.14 10.92 2.78
N GLU A 46 18.18 11.76 3.18
CA GLU A 46 18.31 12.70 4.30
C GLU A 46 18.03 12.05 5.67
N GLY A 47 17.75 10.74 5.72
CA GLY A 47 17.44 10.02 6.95
C GLY A 47 15.99 10.24 7.45
N LEU A 48 15.08 10.66 6.57
CA LEU A 48 13.67 10.89 6.85
C LEU A 48 12.80 9.72 6.37
N GLU A 49 11.62 9.56 6.94
CA GLU A 49 10.75 8.41 6.68
C GLU A 49 9.71 8.73 5.58
N ILE A 50 9.52 7.78 4.65
CA ILE A 50 8.51 7.86 3.57
C ILE A 50 7.82 6.50 3.40
N GLY A 51 6.59 6.48 2.85
CA GLY A 51 5.90 5.24 2.49
C GLY A 51 6.68 4.43 1.44
N ARG A 52 6.70 3.10 1.60
CA ARG A 52 7.49 2.21 0.73
C ARG A 52 7.08 2.29 -0.73
N ALA A 53 5.78 2.36 -1.04
CA ALA A 53 5.31 2.46 -2.42
C ALA A 53 5.82 3.73 -3.12
N GLN A 54 5.88 4.86 -2.43
CA GLN A 54 6.39 6.09 -3.02
C GLN A 54 7.89 6.04 -3.28
N ALA A 55 8.65 5.31 -2.46
CA ALA A 55 10.06 5.03 -2.75
C ALA A 55 10.22 4.18 -4.02
N VAL A 56 9.42 3.13 -4.19
CA VAL A 56 9.39 2.31 -5.42
C VAL A 56 8.97 3.12 -6.64
N GLN A 57 7.98 4.00 -6.50
CA GLN A 57 7.53 4.88 -7.58
C GLN A 57 8.59 5.92 -7.96
N ALA A 58 9.33 6.46 -6.98
CA ALA A 58 10.46 7.34 -7.22
C ALA A 58 11.57 6.63 -7.98
N GLU A 59 11.91 5.40 -7.58
CA GLU A 59 12.88 4.57 -8.30
C GLU A 59 12.45 4.31 -9.74
N ALA A 60 11.18 4.00 -9.98
CA ALA A 60 10.60 3.84 -11.31
C ALA A 60 10.74 5.11 -12.17
N ALA A 61 10.62 6.29 -11.55
CA ALA A 61 10.88 7.60 -12.17
C ALA A 61 12.37 7.90 -12.36
N GLY A 62 13.28 7.08 -11.81
CA GLY A 62 14.71 7.32 -11.81
C GLY A 62 15.15 8.44 -10.86
N LEU A 63 14.42 8.60 -9.76
CA LEU A 63 14.66 9.61 -8.72
C LEU A 63 15.03 8.97 -7.40
N SER A 64 15.81 9.68 -6.59
CA SER A 64 15.85 9.42 -5.16
C SER A 64 14.54 9.86 -4.50
N CYS A 65 14.03 9.08 -3.56
CA CYS A 65 12.78 9.44 -2.88
C CYS A 65 13.00 10.65 -1.96
N HIS A 66 11.93 11.47 -1.83
CA HIS A 66 11.91 12.68 -1.02
C HIS A 66 10.60 12.75 -0.24
N VAL A 67 10.61 13.33 0.95
CA VAL A 67 9.43 13.41 1.84
C VAL A 67 8.25 14.14 1.22
N ASP A 68 8.46 15.06 0.30
CA ASP A 68 7.37 15.74 -0.41
C ASP A 68 6.57 14.80 -1.31
N MET A 69 7.11 13.63 -1.69
CA MET A 69 6.38 12.61 -2.46
C MET A 69 5.30 11.89 -1.63
N ASN A 70 5.47 11.87 -0.29
CA ASN A 70 4.47 11.38 0.67
C ASN A 70 4.57 12.16 1.99
N PRO A 71 4.00 13.39 2.05
CA PRO A 71 4.19 14.27 3.19
C PRO A 71 3.50 13.80 4.47
N LEU A 72 2.47 12.94 4.36
CA LEU A 72 1.74 12.41 5.50
C LEU A 72 1.69 10.88 5.44
N LEU A 73 2.37 10.22 6.39
CA LEU A 73 2.34 8.77 6.54
C LEU A 73 1.74 8.42 7.90
N LEU A 74 0.74 7.54 7.88
CA LEU A 74 0.11 6.98 9.07
C LEU A 74 0.57 5.54 9.26
N LYS A 75 1.12 5.24 10.43
CA LYS A 75 1.56 3.88 10.80
C LYS A 75 0.65 3.34 11.89
N PRO A 76 -0.29 2.44 11.56
CA PRO A 76 -1.17 1.85 12.57
C PRO A 76 -0.38 1.24 13.72
N SER A 77 -0.66 1.64 14.96
CA SER A 77 -0.05 1.12 16.18
C SER A 77 -1.03 0.24 16.97
N THR A 78 -2.33 0.50 16.84
CA THR A 78 -3.43 -0.33 17.37
C THR A 78 -4.61 -0.25 16.41
N GLU A 79 -5.72 -0.93 16.74
CA GLU A 79 -6.98 -0.83 15.94
C GLU A 79 -7.55 0.60 15.89
N GLN A 80 -7.19 1.45 16.84
CA GLN A 80 -7.78 2.79 16.99
C GLN A 80 -6.77 3.93 16.93
N THR A 81 -5.48 3.62 16.89
CA THR A 81 -4.41 4.62 16.92
C THR A 81 -3.39 4.39 15.82
N ALA A 82 -2.85 5.48 15.31
CA ALA A 82 -1.75 5.45 14.36
C ALA A 82 -0.69 6.50 14.75
N GLN A 83 0.58 6.13 14.60
CA GLN A 83 1.67 7.09 14.63
C GLN A 83 1.62 7.94 13.37
N VAL A 84 1.61 9.25 13.57
CA VAL A 84 1.63 10.23 12.49
C VAL A 84 3.08 10.61 12.18
N VAL A 85 3.47 10.42 10.93
CA VAL A 85 4.76 10.87 10.39
C VAL A 85 4.46 12.00 9.41
N LEU A 86 4.93 13.21 9.71
CA LEU A 86 4.71 14.41 8.90
C LEU A 86 6.03 14.88 8.30
N CYS A 87 6.09 14.98 6.99
CA CYS A 87 7.32 15.30 6.24
C CYS A 87 8.53 14.48 6.73
N GLY A 88 8.32 13.18 6.90
CA GLY A 88 9.34 12.22 7.30
C GLY A 88 9.73 12.19 8.77
N LYS A 89 9.06 12.98 9.64
CA LYS A 89 9.33 13.02 11.08
C LYS A 89 8.11 12.57 11.89
N PRO A 90 8.26 11.68 12.86
CA PRO A 90 7.17 11.32 13.75
C PRO A 90 6.76 12.53 14.61
N VAL A 91 5.46 12.83 14.62
CA VAL A 91 4.89 13.97 15.40
C VAL A 91 3.97 13.50 16.53
N GLY A 92 3.93 12.20 16.79
CA GLY A 92 3.19 11.57 17.88
C GLY A 92 2.12 10.60 17.39
N ASP A 93 1.50 9.93 18.36
CA ASP A 93 0.37 9.03 18.11
C ASP A 93 -0.93 9.82 18.20
N ARG A 94 -1.87 9.51 17.31
CA ARG A 94 -3.23 10.07 17.33
C ARG A 94 -4.25 8.94 17.19
N SER A 95 -5.35 9.05 17.91
CA SER A 95 -6.50 8.19 17.64
C SER A 95 -7.10 8.52 16.28
N ALA A 96 -7.73 7.52 15.65
CA ALA A 96 -8.45 7.74 14.40
C ALA A 96 -9.48 8.86 14.57
N TYR A 97 -10.18 8.89 15.71
CA TYR A 97 -11.16 9.93 16.02
C TYR A 97 -10.54 11.35 16.03
N GLU A 98 -9.42 11.56 16.73
CA GLU A 98 -8.72 12.85 16.77
C GLU A 98 -8.15 13.25 15.40
N PHE A 99 -7.65 12.27 14.66
CA PHE A 99 -7.13 12.49 13.31
C PHE A 99 -8.24 12.95 12.35
N PHE A 100 -9.46 12.40 12.48
CA PHE A 100 -10.60 12.77 11.64
C PHE A 100 -11.38 14.01 12.12
N GLN A 101 -10.97 14.69 13.20
CA GLN A 101 -11.57 15.96 13.60
C GLN A 101 -11.14 17.15 12.73
N LYS A 102 -12.05 18.11 12.53
CA LYS A 102 -11.90 19.20 11.55
C LYS A 102 -10.78 20.21 11.88
N GLU A 103 -10.45 20.40 13.16
CA GLU A 103 -9.59 21.52 13.61
C GLU A 103 -8.11 21.35 13.20
N GLY A 104 -7.53 20.20 13.32
CA GLY A 104 -6.13 19.94 12.90
C GLY A 104 -5.93 19.77 11.38
N ARG A 105 -7.01 19.58 10.63
CA ARG A 105 -6.93 19.23 9.21
C ARG A 105 -6.59 20.37 8.27
N LYS A 106 -6.94 21.61 8.62
CA LYS A 106 -6.54 22.76 7.80
C LYS A 106 -5.03 22.92 7.73
N GLU A 107 -4.36 22.71 8.86
CA GLU A 107 -2.90 22.75 8.92
C GLU A 107 -2.26 21.61 8.17
N LEU A 108 -2.77 20.38 8.34
CA LEU A 108 -2.30 19.21 7.59
C LEU A 108 -2.51 19.37 6.08
N ARG A 109 -3.69 19.88 5.67
CA ARG A 109 -3.98 20.16 4.25
C ARG A 109 -2.99 21.17 3.70
N LYS A 110 -2.70 22.23 4.46
CA LYS A 110 -1.70 23.21 4.04
C LYS A 110 -0.34 22.59 3.83
N VAL A 111 0.15 21.79 4.78
CA VAL A 111 1.45 21.10 4.66
C VAL A 111 1.49 20.18 3.45
N VAL A 112 0.42 19.43 3.22
CA VAL A 112 0.29 18.51 2.07
C VAL A 112 0.30 19.27 0.74
N ASN A 113 -0.49 20.35 0.65
CA ASN A 113 -0.54 21.18 -0.54
C ASN A 113 0.80 21.87 -0.83
N ASP A 114 1.43 22.44 0.22
CA ASP A 114 2.77 23.07 0.09
C ASP A 114 3.83 22.05 -0.38
N ALA A 115 3.74 20.79 0.05
CA ALA A 115 4.63 19.71 -0.42
C ALA A 115 4.41 19.38 -1.89
N TYR A 116 3.16 19.28 -2.33
CA TYR A 116 2.81 19.10 -3.73
C TYR A 116 3.33 20.24 -4.59
N ASP A 117 3.09 21.49 -4.17
CA ASP A 117 3.49 22.67 -4.93
C ASP A 117 5.01 22.76 -5.08
N ARG A 118 5.80 22.40 -4.04
CA ARG A 118 7.26 22.31 -4.15
C ARG A 118 7.69 21.24 -5.15
N LEU A 119 7.01 20.09 -5.15
CA LEU A 119 7.33 18.99 -6.06
C LEU A 119 6.96 19.36 -7.51
N ALA A 120 5.80 19.96 -7.74
CA ALA A 120 5.29 20.38 -9.05
C ALA A 120 6.14 21.50 -9.68
N ASN A 121 6.82 22.30 -8.89
CA ASN A 121 7.77 23.30 -9.37
C ASN A 121 9.08 22.70 -9.91
N GLN A 122 9.38 21.45 -9.58
CA GLN A 122 10.64 20.79 -9.95
C GLN A 122 10.44 19.69 -11.00
N TYR A 123 9.27 19.05 -11.02
CA TYR A 123 9.00 17.87 -11.83
C TYR A 123 7.72 18.02 -12.65
N ASN A 124 7.73 17.43 -13.84
CA ASN A 124 6.57 17.44 -14.73
C ASN A 124 6.58 16.19 -15.62
N PRO A 125 5.48 15.41 -15.63
CA PRO A 125 4.27 15.53 -14.82
C PRO A 125 4.42 14.95 -13.40
N ILE A 126 3.49 15.31 -12.50
CA ILE A 126 3.35 14.65 -11.21
C ILE A 126 2.37 13.49 -11.35
N VAL A 127 2.83 12.28 -11.03
CA VAL A 127 1.99 11.07 -11.00
C VAL A 127 1.41 10.92 -9.61
N MET A 128 0.14 11.31 -9.47
CA MET A 128 -0.55 11.30 -8.19
C MET A 128 -1.28 9.98 -7.96
N GLU A 129 -1.25 9.48 -6.72
CA GLU A 129 -1.97 8.30 -6.28
C GLU A 129 -2.99 8.66 -5.19
N GLY A 130 -4.25 8.24 -5.38
CA GLY A 130 -5.30 8.29 -4.37
C GLY A 130 -5.17 7.17 -3.33
N ALA A 131 -5.92 7.27 -2.24
CA ALA A 131 -5.99 6.25 -1.19
C ALA A 131 -7.40 5.66 -1.06
N GLY A 132 -7.48 4.35 -0.79
CA GLY A 132 -8.74 3.65 -0.59
C GLY A 132 -9.73 3.82 -1.74
N SER A 133 -11.00 3.98 -1.40
CA SER A 133 -12.10 4.29 -2.30
C SER A 133 -12.53 5.74 -2.17
N ILE A 134 -12.71 6.41 -3.29
CA ILE A 134 -13.31 7.75 -3.31
C ILE A 134 -14.82 7.74 -3.11
N SER A 135 -15.41 6.54 -3.05
CA SER A 135 -16.85 6.38 -2.81
C SER A 135 -17.22 6.48 -1.32
N GLU A 136 -16.24 6.64 -0.44
CA GLU A 136 -16.46 6.81 1.00
C GLU A 136 -16.90 8.26 1.31
N ILE A 137 -18.11 8.60 0.89
CA ILE A 137 -18.67 9.96 0.98
C ILE A 137 -18.83 10.46 2.42
N ASN A 138 -18.92 9.55 3.39
CA ASN A 138 -18.92 9.85 4.82
C ASN A 138 -17.57 10.42 5.31
N LEU A 139 -16.47 10.18 4.59
CA LEU A 139 -15.15 10.69 4.90
C LEU A 139 -14.74 11.91 4.03
N ARG A 140 -15.61 12.36 3.12
CA ARG A 140 -15.31 13.42 2.14
C ARG A 140 -14.77 14.70 2.79
N ASP A 141 -15.42 15.18 3.84
CA ASP A 141 -14.99 16.42 4.54
C ASP A 141 -13.57 16.29 5.13
N CYS A 142 -13.15 15.07 5.32
CA CYS A 142 -11.91 14.69 5.96
C CYS A 142 -10.85 14.20 4.97
N ASP A 143 -11.19 14.04 3.70
CA ASP A 143 -10.27 13.58 2.67
C ASP A 143 -9.18 14.61 2.37
N LEU A 144 -7.92 14.17 2.41
CA LEU A 144 -6.74 14.95 2.05
C LEU A 144 -6.08 14.43 0.78
N VAL A 145 -6.53 13.28 0.26
CA VAL A 145 -5.76 12.48 -0.69
C VAL A 145 -6.37 12.45 -2.06
N ASN A 146 -7.70 12.26 -2.12
CA ASN A 146 -8.38 11.98 -3.37
C ASN A 146 -8.83 13.27 -4.08
N MET A 147 -10.14 13.49 -4.21
CA MET A 147 -10.65 14.57 -5.02
C MET A 147 -10.25 15.97 -4.54
N PRO A 148 -10.15 16.26 -3.21
CA PRO A 148 -9.66 17.57 -2.78
C PRO A 148 -8.23 17.86 -3.23
N MET A 149 -7.37 16.83 -3.27
CA MET A 149 -5.99 16.99 -3.77
C MET A 149 -5.96 17.10 -5.29
N ALA A 150 -6.82 16.33 -6.00
CA ALA A 150 -6.96 16.46 -7.44
C ALA A 150 -7.43 17.88 -7.85
N MET A 151 -8.35 18.46 -7.11
CA MET A 151 -8.83 19.83 -7.34
C MET A 151 -7.73 20.87 -7.07
N HIS A 152 -6.95 20.73 -5.98
CA HIS A 152 -5.82 21.60 -5.70
C HIS A 152 -4.78 21.58 -6.83
N ALA A 153 -4.47 20.38 -7.33
CA ALA A 153 -3.48 20.17 -8.37
C ALA A 153 -3.98 20.52 -9.79
N GLY A 154 -5.29 20.71 -9.98
CA GLY A 154 -5.90 20.78 -11.31
C GLY A 154 -5.64 19.49 -12.12
N ALA A 155 -5.62 18.34 -11.46
CA ALA A 155 -5.17 17.10 -12.05
C ALA A 155 -6.25 16.42 -12.89
N ASP A 156 -5.88 15.87 -14.04
CA ASP A 156 -6.69 14.86 -14.74
C ASP A 156 -6.75 13.59 -13.90
N VAL A 157 -7.96 13.08 -13.66
CA VAL A 157 -8.19 11.90 -12.83
C VAL A 157 -8.50 10.69 -13.71
N PHE A 158 -7.76 9.61 -13.51
CA PHE A 158 -7.96 8.31 -14.13
C PHE A 158 -8.49 7.33 -13.09
N TRP A 159 -9.61 6.73 -13.39
CA TRP A 159 -10.37 5.88 -12.50
C TRP A 159 -9.94 4.43 -12.63
N VAL A 160 -9.34 3.85 -11.59
CA VAL A 160 -8.88 2.46 -11.59
C VAL A 160 -9.91 1.56 -10.94
N ALA A 161 -10.36 0.55 -11.67
CA ALA A 161 -11.32 -0.43 -11.20
C ALA A 161 -10.81 -1.86 -11.38
N ASP A 162 -10.97 -2.68 -10.35
CA ASP A 162 -10.61 -4.11 -10.35
C ASP A 162 -11.76 -4.95 -10.90
N ILE A 163 -11.51 -5.69 -11.98
CA ILE A 163 -12.51 -6.59 -12.59
C ILE A 163 -12.44 -8.01 -12.03
N ASP A 164 -11.31 -8.41 -11.44
CA ASP A 164 -11.05 -9.79 -10.99
C ASP A 164 -12.00 -10.20 -9.84
N ARG A 165 -12.38 -9.23 -9.00
CA ARG A 165 -13.32 -9.47 -7.88
C ARG A 165 -14.79 -9.48 -8.28
N GLY A 166 -15.12 -9.13 -9.54
CA GLY A 166 -16.48 -8.97 -10.02
C GLY A 166 -17.13 -7.65 -9.62
N GLY A 167 -18.30 -7.34 -10.18
CA GLY A 167 -19.07 -6.14 -9.86
C GLY A 167 -18.49 -4.82 -10.41
N VAL A 168 -17.59 -4.87 -11.39
CA VAL A 168 -16.90 -3.68 -11.93
C VAL A 168 -17.85 -2.62 -12.45
N PHE A 169 -18.96 -2.98 -13.11
CA PHE A 169 -19.97 -2.04 -13.59
C PHE A 169 -20.57 -1.21 -12.46
N ALA A 170 -20.99 -1.88 -11.39
CA ALA A 170 -21.59 -1.22 -10.23
C ALA A 170 -20.58 -0.33 -9.51
N SER A 171 -19.36 -0.82 -9.32
CA SER A 171 -18.32 -0.07 -8.61
C SER A 171 -17.89 1.18 -9.38
N VAL A 172 -17.71 1.10 -10.70
CA VAL A 172 -17.35 2.26 -11.52
C VAL A 172 -18.50 3.27 -11.60
N TYR A 173 -19.69 2.81 -11.98
CA TYR A 173 -20.86 3.68 -12.14
C TYR A 173 -21.26 4.35 -10.82
N GLY A 174 -21.36 3.57 -9.74
CA GLY A 174 -21.70 4.09 -8.42
C GLY A 174 -20.67 5.09 -7.92
N SER A 175 -19.39 4.80 -8.08
CA SER A 175 -18.31 5.69 -7.66
C SER A 175 -18.36 7.04 -8.37
N ILE A 176 -18.63 7.07 -9.69
CA ILE A 176 -18.75 8.30 -10.47
C ILE A 176 -19.99 9.09 -10.06
N LEU A 177 -21.11 8.43 -9.85
CA LEU A 177 -22.36 9.10 -9.46
C LEU A 177 -22.28 9.79 -8.09
N LEU A 178 -21.49 9.24 -7.18
CA LEU A 178 -21.30 9.79 -5.84
C LEU A 178 -20.44 11.05 -5.82
N GLN A 179 -19.73 11.38 -6.91
CA GLN A 179 -18.92 12.59 -6.97
C GLN A 179 -19.79 13.81 -7.30
N THR A 180 -19.33 15.01 -6.87
CA THR A 180 -19.95 16.27 -7.25
C THR A 180 -19.74 16.56 -8.75
N PRO A 181 -20.51 17.46 -9.37
CA PRO A 181 -20.27 17.84 -10.76
C PRO A 181 -18.86 18.35 -11.03
N GLU A 182 -18.30 19.12 -10.10
CA GLU A 182 -16.95 19.66 -10.18
C GLU A 182 -15.91 18.56 -10.15
N GLU A 183 -16.03 17.61 -9.23
CA GLU A 183 -15.16 16.45 -9.12
C GLU A 183 -15.25 15.56 -10.36
N ARG A 184 -16.48 15.33 -10.88
CA ARG A 184 -16.67 14.55 -12.11
C ARG A 184 -15.97 15.18 -13.32
N SER A 185 -15.91 16.51 -13.38
CA SER A 185 -15.27 17.21 -14.50
C SER A 185 -13.77 16.92 -14.61
N LEU A 186 -13.13 16.47 -13.52
CA LEU A 186 -11.73 16.07 -13.49
C LEU A 186 -11.51 14.65 -13.99
N ILE A 187 -12.55 13.81 -14.03
CA ILE A 187 -12.42 12.40 -14.45
C ILE A 187 -12.30 12.35 -15.97
N LYS A 188 -11.15 11.92 -16.48
CA LYS A 188 -10.82 11.89 -17.91
C LYS A 188 -10.86 10.49 -18.50
N GLY A 189 -10.82 9.46 -17.67
CA GLY A 189 -10.85 8.10 -18.19
C GLY A 189 -10.92 7.03 -17.10
N ILE A 190 -11.27 5.83 -17.53
CA ILE A 190 -11.39 4.63 -16.72
C ILE A 190 -10.31 3.65 -17.15
N ILE A 191 -9.62 3.03 -16.19
CA ILE A 191 -8.68 1.93 -16.40
C ILE A 191 -9.27 0.70 -15.72
N ILE A 192 -9.60 -0.31 -16.50
CA ILE A 192 -10.03 -1.61 -16.00
C ILE A 192 -8.78 -2.44 -15.72
N ASN A 193 -8.55 -2.81 -14.48
CA ASN A 193 -7.33 -3.50 -14.06
C ASN A 193 -7.61 -4.96 -13.67
N LYS A 194 -6.56 -5.77 -13.68
CA LYS A 194 -6.55 -7.19 -13.30
C LYS A 194 -7.45 -8.06 -14.16
N PHE A 195 -7.55 -7.75 -15.44
CA PHE A 195 -8.37 -8.53 -16.38
C PHE A 195 -7.79 -9.93 -16.62
N ARG A 196 -8.64 -10.94 -16.55
CA ARG A 196 -8.31 -12.34 -16.89
C ARG A 196 -9.16 -12.81 -18.04
N GLY A 197 -8.55 -13.51 -18.97
CA GLY A 197 -9.24 -14.11 -20.13
C GLY A 197 -9.02 -13.37 -21.44
N ASP A 198 -9.93 -13.61 -22.40
CA ASP A 198 -9.85 -13.02 -23.74
C ASP A 198 -10.54 -11.65 -23.76
N ILE A 199 -9.77 -10.61 -24.06
CA ILE A 199 -10.25 -9.23 -24.10
C ILE A 199 -11.42 -9.03 -25.08
N ARG A 200 -11.49 -9.82 -26.14
CA ARG A 200 -12.58 -9.76 -27.15
C ARG A 200 -13.95 -10.03 -26.52
N LEU A 201 -14.00 -10.83 -25.45
CA LEU A 201 -15.24 -11.10 -24.71
C LEU A 201 -15.72 -9.93 -23.86
N PHE A 202 -14.86 -8.93 -23.65
CA PHE A 202 -15.16 -7.76 -22.82
C PHE A 202 -15.35 -6.46 -23.63
N GLU A 203 -15.21 -6.49 -24.95
CA GLU A 203 -15.40 -5.31 -25.81
C GLU A 203 -16.80 -4.67 -25.67
N GLU A 204 -17.85 -5.49 -25.58
CA GLU A 204 -19.20 -4.98 -25.32
C GLU A 204 -19.29 -4.38 -23.90
N GLY A 205 -18.65 -5.02 -22.91
CA GLY A 205 -18.58 -4.50 -21.54
C GLY A 205 -17.92 -3.14 -21.47
N ILE A 206 -16.86 -2.89 -22.24
CA ILE A 206 -16.23 -1.57 -22.36
C ILE A 206 -17.24 -0.53 -22.82
N ARG A 207 -17.95 -0.79 -23.95
CA ARG A 207 -18.98 0.12 -24.50
C ARG A 207 -20.08 0.40 -23.48
N MET A 208 -20.54 -0.63 -22.77
CA MET A 208 -21.57 -0.47 -21.73
C MET A 208 -21.08 0.43 -20.57
N ILE A 209 -19.82 0.30 -20.15
CA ILE A 209 -19.24 1.16 -19.10
C ILE A 209 -19.18 2.61 -19.61
N GLU A 210 -18.69 2.83 -20.81
CA GLU A 210 -18.62 4.17 -21.43
C GLU A 210 -20.00 4.81 -21.57
N ASP A 211 -20.99 4.05 -22.01
CA ASP A 211 -22.37 4.51 -22.14
C ASP A 211 -23.03 4.88 -20.83
N LEU A 212 -22.77 4.08 -19.78
CA LEU A 212 -23.30 4.34 -18.45
C LEU A 212 -22.61 5.52 -17.77
N CYS A 213 -21.29 5.58 -17.86
CA CYS A 213 -20.46 6.52 -17.11
C CYS A 213 -20.24 7.84 -17.84
N LYS A 214 -20.42 7.87 -19.16
CA LYS A 214 -20.07 9.00 -20.06
C LYS A 214 -18.60 9.43 -19.90
N VAL A 215 -17.73 8.46 -19.62
CA VAL A 215 -16.29 8.60 -19.48
C VAL A 215 -15.62 7.46 -20.27
N PRO A 216 -14.60 7.73 -21.08
CA PRO A 216 -13.97 6.70 -21.89
C PRO A 216 -13.19 5.69 -21.05
N VAL A 217 -13.19 4.42 -21.48
CA VAL A 217 -12.30 3.39 -20.98
C VAL A 217 -10.97 3.48 -21.75
N LEU A 218 -9.93 3.97 -21.09
CA LEU A 218 -8.62 4.22 -21.72
C LEU A 218 -7.83 2.94 -21.95
N GLY A 219 -8.11 1.90 -21.18
CA GLY A 219 -7.46 0.62 -21.34
C GLY A 219 -7.94 -0.43 -20.37
N VAL A 220 -7.67 -1.68 -20.75
CA VAL A 220 -7.88 -2.86 -19.93
C VAL A 220 -6.52 -3.48 -19.68
N VAL A 221 -6.08 -3.47 -18.42
CA VAL A 221 -4.79 -4.00 -18.01
C VAL A 221 -4.96 -5.47 -17.61
N PRO A 222 -4.24 -6.38 -18.27
CA PRO A 222 -4.32 -7.80 -17.94
C PRO A 222 -3.80 -8.06 -16.54
N TYR A 223 -4.27 -9.14 -15.93
CA TYR A 223 -3.74 -9.62 -14.67
C TYR A 223 -2.26 -10.01 -14.86
N TYR A 224 -1.39 -9.29 -14.20
CA TYR A 224 0.06 -9.53 -14.30
C TYR A 224 0.51 -10.52 -13.23
N ARG A 225 1.45 -11.37 -13.62
CA ARG A 225 2.16 -12.29 -12.73
C ARG A 225 3.66 -11.98 -12.82
N GLY A 226 4.37 -12.17 -11.70
CA GLY A 226 5.82 -11.99 -11.68
C GLY A 226 6.29 -10.52 -11.64
N ILE A 227 5.39 -9.58 -11.36
CA ILE A 227 5.78 -8.22 -10.98
C ILE A 227 5.95 -8.19 -9.46
N TYR A 228 7.15 -7.92 -9.03
CA TYR A 228 7.50 -7.82 -7.61
C TYR A 228 7.59 -6.34 -7.24
N ILE A 229 6.46 -5.72 -6.93
CA ILE A 229 6.40 -4.43 -6.25
C ILE A 229 6.16 -4.74 -4.78
N GLU A 230 6.99 -4.15 -3.93
CA GLU A 230 6.87 -4.36 -2.50
C GLU A 230 5.52 -3.84 -1.99
N GLU A 231 4.86 -4.68 -1.23
CA GLU A 231 3.50 -4.48 -0.75
C GLU A 231 3.50 -3.54 0.46
N GLU A 232 2.49 -2.70 0.57
CA GLU A 232 2.37 -1.75 1.67
C GLU A 232 1.55 -2.30 2.83
N ASP A 233 0.53 -3.11 2.54
CA ASP A 233 -0.46 -3.54 3.52
C ASP A 233 -0.26 -4.98 3.97
N SER A 234 -0.41 -5.22 5.26
CA SER A 234 -0.40 -6.56 5.87
C SER A 234 -1.56 -7.46 5.42
N VAL A 235 -2.59 -6.90 4.77
CA VAL A 235 -3.71 -7.68 4.18
C VAL A 235 -3.20 -8.72 3.19
N MET A 236 -2.11 -8.43 2.48
CA MET A 236 -1.49 -9.37 1.55
C MET A 236 -0.85 -10.57 2.26
N LEU A 237 -0.57 -10.48 3.56
CA LEU A 237 -0.10 -11.64 4.35
C LEU A 237 -1.15 -12.74 4.43
N GLU A 238 -2.44 -12.44 4.23
CA GLU A 238 -3.50 -13.46 4.20
C GLU A 238 -3.35 -14.44 3.03
N SER A 239 -2.73 -14.01 1.93
CA SER A 239 -2.47 -14.82 0.74
C SER A 239 -1.15 -15.59 0.78
N LYS A 240 -0.29 -15.36 1.78
CA LYS A 240 1.01 -16.01 1.93
C LYS A 240 0.86 -17.46 2.45
N ASN A 241 1.90 -18.27 2.20
CA ASN A 241 1.96 -19.63 2.74
C ASN A 241 1.83 -19.62 4.27
N ARG A 242 1.16 -20.63 4.82
CA ARG A 242 0.90 -20.74 6.26
C ARG A 242 1.52 -21.96 6.90
N GLU A 243 1.92 -22.96 6.11
CA GLU A 243 2.38 -24.27 6.55
C GLU A 243 3.74 -24.62 5.96
N ALA A 244 4.48 -25.48 6.63
CA ALA A 244 5.75 -26.01 6.16
C ALA A 244 5.60 -26.89 4.91
N ALA A 245 6.63 -26.98 4.07
CA ALA A 245 6.67 -27.81 2.87
C ALA A 245 7.82 -28.83 2.93
N ALA A 246 7.60 -30.02 2.40
CA ALA A 246 8.63 -31.04 2.32
C ALA A 246 9.70 -30.71 1.26
N GLY A 247 10.96 -31.05 1.56
CA GLY A 247 12.06 -31.00 0.59
C GLY A 247 12.65 -29.60 0.36
N LYS A 248 12.30 -28.61 1.18
CA LYS A 248 12.88 -27.26 1.17
C LYS A 248 13.34 -26.83 2.56
N ILE A 249 14.15 -25.80 2.63
CA ILE A 249 14.49 -25.13 3.89
C ILE A 249 13.25 -24.36 4.34
N ASN A 250 12.66 -24.79 5.43
CA ASN A 250 11.44 -24.20 5.98
C ASN A 250 11.78 -22.99 6.86
N VAL A 251 11.38 -21.82 6.43
CA VAL A 251 11.59 -20.55 7.15
C VAL A 251 10.24 -20.03 7.65
N ALA A 252 10.01 -20.13 8.95
CA ALA A 252 8.80 -19.63 9.59
C ALA A 252 8.99 -18.19 10.03
N VAL A 253 8.23 -17.27 9.48
CA VAL A 253 8.09 -15.91 10.00
C VAL A 253 6.95 -15.89 10.99
N ILE A 254 7.23 -15.50 12.23
CA ILE A 254 6.20 -15.42 13.27
C ILE A 254 5.25 -14.25 12.93
N LEU A 255 3.97 -14.56 12.81
CA LEU A 255 2.95 -13.58 12.45
C LEU A 255 2.58 -12.76 13.69
N LEU A 256 3.26 -11.63 13.86
CA LEU A 256 2.96 -10.67 14.92
C LEU A 256 1.71 -9.85 14.58
N ARG A 257 0.94 -9.46 15.58
CA ARG A 257 -0.22 -8.59 15.40
C ARG A 257 0.16 -7.21 14.84
N HIS A 258 1.31 -6.69 15.29
CA HIS A 258 1.86 -5.39 14.87
C HIS A 258 3.11 -5.55 14.00
N LEU A 259 3.13 -6.62 13.17
CA LEU A 259 4.23 -6.91 12.27
C LEU A 259 4.53 -5.70 11.37
N SER A 260 5.80 -5.32 11.27
CA SER A 260 6.26 -4.23 10.43
C SER A 260 7.39 -4.67 9.51
N ASN A 261 7.51 -4.01 8.35
CA ASN A 261 8.53 -4.25 7.34
C ASN A 261 8.62 -5.73 6.91
N PHE A 262 7.47 -6.37 6.71
CA PHE A 262 7.42 -7.78 6.27
C PHE A 262 8.07 -8.00 4.90
N THR A 263 8.28 -6.96 4.13
CA THR A 263 9.00 -6.99 2.84
C THR A 263 10.48 -7.33 2.98
N ASP A 264 11.06 -7.25 4.18
CA ASP A 264 12.43 -7.67 4.46
C ASP A 264 12.67 -9.15 4.10
N PHE A 265 11.61 -9.95 4.11
CA PHE A 265 11.66 -11.39 3.82
C PHE A 265 11.45 -11.75 2.34
N ASN A 266 11.10 -10.78 1.47
CA ASN A 266 10.84 -11.03 0.05
C ASN A 266 12.02 -11.66 -0.69
N VAL A 267 13.25 -11.40 -0.24
CA VAL A 267 14.45 -12.03 -0.82
C VAL A 267 14.45 -13.54 -0.57
N LEU A 268 14.03 -13.98 0.61
CA LEU A 268 13.92 -15.39 0.97
C LEU A 268 12.79 -16.10 0.22
N GLU A 269 11.65 -15.41 0.00
CA GLU A 269 10.53 -15.97 -0.78
C GLU A 269 10.92 -16.27 -2.24
N ARG A 270 11.91 -15.57 -2.78
CA ARG A 270 12.38 -15.73 -4.17
C ARG A 270 13.43 -16.84 -4.34
N ASP A 271 14.01 -17.35 -3.26
CA ASP A 271 15.00 -18.43 -3.34
C ASP A 271 14.27 -19.77 -3.47
N GLU A 272 14.48 -20.48 -4.57
CA GLU A 272 13.83 -21.77 -4.85
C GLU A 272 14.13 -22.85 -3.82
N ARG A 273 15.22 -22.74 -3.07
CA ARG A 273 15.62 -23.66 -1.99
C ARG A 273 14.83 -23.43 -0.72
N VAL A 274 14.25 -22.24 -0.56
CA VAL A 274 13.54 -21.79 0.63
C VAL A 274 12.03 -21.97 0.44
N HIS A 275 11.36 -22.37 1.50
CA HIS A 275 9.93 -22.27 1.65
C HIS A 275 9.62 -21.33 2.83
N LEU A 276 9.33 -20.07 2.52
CA LEU A 276 8.95 -19.09 3.51
C LEU A 276 7.44 -19.16 3.76
N TYR A 277 7.05 -19.14 5.03
CA TYR A 277 5.65 -19.12 5.43
C TYR A 277 5.46 -18.30 6.70
N TYR A 278 4.24 -17.75 6.88
CA TYR A 278 3.89 -16.91 8.00
C TYR A 278 2.92 -17.65 8.92
N THR A 279 3.28 -17.84 10.18
CA THR A 279 2.47 -18.67 11.05
C THR A 279 2.51 -18.26 12.51
N ASN A 280 1.40 -18.55 13.24
CA ASN A 280 1.29 -18.58 14.70
C ASN A 280 0.86 -19.98 15.17
N ASN A 281 0.81 -20.95 14.26
CA ASN A 281 0.46 -22.32 14.60
C ASN A 281 1.70 -23.02 15.22
N VAL A 282 1.52 -23.54 16.43
CA VAL A 282 2.57 -24.21 17.19
C VAL A 282 3.16 -25.42 16.43
N ASP A 283 2.30 -26.19 15.75
CA ASP A 283 2.72 -27.38 15.01
C ASP A 283 3.57 -27.04 13.78
N ASP A 284 3.31 -25.89 13.15
CA ASP A 284 4.07 -25.45 11.99
C ASP A 284 5.39 -24.78 12.40
N ILE A 285 5.42 -24.10 13.55
CA ILE A 285 6.65 -23.55 14.12
C ILE A 285 7.66 -24.65 14.40
N THR A 286 7.21 -25.82 14.92
CA THR A 286 8.12 -26.94 15.24
C THR A 286 8.68 -27.65 14.00
N LYS A 287 8.16 -27.38 12.81
CA LYS A 287 8.65 -27.92 11.54
C LYS A 287 9.67 -27.00 10.85
N ALA A 288 9.92 -25.82 11.40
CA ALA A 288 10.82 -24.85 10.79
C ALA A 288 12.28 -25.20 11.02
N ASP A 289 13.10 -25.04 9.99
CA ASP A 289 14.56 -25.06 10.09
C ASP A 289 15.09 -23.70 10.63
N ILE A 290 14.40 -22.62 10.24
CA ILE A 290 14.73 -21.27 10.65
C ILE A 290 13.44 -20.57 11.10
N ILE A 291 13.48 -19.90 12.26
CA ILE A 291 12.39 -19.10 12.80
C ILE A 291 12.81 -17.64 12.80
N LEU A 292 12.02 -16.78 12.15
CA LEU A 292 12.24 -15.36 12.10
C LEU A 292 11.23 -14.62 13.00
N LEU A 293 11.73 -13.93 13.99
CA LEU A 293 10.96 -12.95 14.77
C LEU A 293 11.10 -11.59 14.07
N PRO A 294 10.05 -11.10 13.41
CA PRO A 294 10.13 -9.87 12.60
C PRO A 294 10.10 -8.60 13.44
N GLY A 295 10.24 -7.46 12.78
CA GLY A 295 10.00 -6.16 13.38
C GLY A 295 8.57 -6.02 13.88
N SER A 296 8.40 -5.31 14.99
CA SER A 296 7.11 -5.02 15.60
C SER A 296 6.97 -3.53 15.88
N LYS A 297 5.77 -3.00 15.64
CA LYS A 297 5.41 -1.62 16.01
C LYS A 297 5.02 -1.50 17.48
N ASN A 298 4.68 -2.61 18.14
CA ASN A 298 4.38 -2.68 19.56
C ASN A 298 4.98 -3.96 20.18
N THR A 299 6.28 -3.91 20.44
CA THR A 299 7.09 -5.06 20.88
C THR A 299 6.56 -5.71 22.15
N LEU A 300 6.08 -4.90 23.12
CA LEU A 300 5.60 -5.43 24.39
C LEU A 300 4.29 -6.19 24.24
N ASP A 301 3.32 -5.65 23.53
CA ASP A 301 2.03 -6.31 23.31
C ASP A 301 2.21 -7.60 22.51
N ASP A 302 3.02 -7.57 21.46
CA ASP A 302 3.32 -8.75 20.68
C ASP A 302 4.02 -9.84 21.51
N LEU A 303 4.99 -9.46 22.34
CA LEU A 303 5.63 -10.42 23.25
C LEU A 303 4.64 -11.04 24.26
N TYR A 304 3.75 -10.24 24.84
CA TYR A 304 2.68 -10.74 25.69
C TYR A 304 1.77 -11.72 24.97
N GLU A 305 1.40 -11.40 23.74
CA GLU A 305 0.57 -12.28 22.91
C GLU A 305 1.26 -13.61 22.63
N LEU A 306 2.53 -13.58 22.21
CA LEU A 306 3.33 -14.79 21.95
C LEU A 306 3.46 -15.69 23.19
N ARG A 307 3.56 -15.11 24.37
CA ARG A 307 3.61 -15.87 25.63
C ARG A 307 2.25 -16.46 26.00
N ARG A 308 1.17 -15.73 25.74
CA ARG A 308 -0.19 -16.13 26.10
C ARG A 308 -0.72 -17.26 25.20
N ASN A 309 -0.40 -17.22 23.91
CA ASN A 309 -0.92 -18.17 22.92
C ASN A 309 -0.03 -19.42 22.72
N GLY A 310 1.07 -19.55 23.47
CA GLY A 310 1.97 -20.69 23.41
C GLY A 310 3.04 -20.64 22.33
N VAL A 311 3.02 -19.64 21.46
CA VAL A 311 4.00 -19.47 20.36
C VAL A 311 5.41 -19.30 20.91
N ALA A 312 5.59 -18.51 21.97
CA ALA A 312 6.91 -18.34 22.61
C ALA A 312 7.51 -19.69 23.08
N GLN A 313 6.69 -20.57 23.66
CA GLN A 313 7.14 -21.90 24.07
C GLN A 313 7.48 -22.80 22.88
N ALA A 314 6.71 -22.70 21.79
CA ALA A 314 7.00 -23.43 20.56
C ALA A 314 8.36 -23.02 19.95
N ILE A 315 8.65 -21.72 19.93
CA ILE A 315 9.92 -21.16 19.45
C ILE A 315 11.10 -21.70 20.32
N LEU A 316 10.97 -21.64 21.64
CA LEU A 316 12.00 -22.14 22.55
C LEU A 316 12.24 -23.65 22.36
N LYS A 317 11.16 -24.42 22.22
CA LYS A 317 11.24 -25.87 21.95
C LYS A 317 11.94 -26.15 20.63
N ALA A 318 11.49 -25.50 19.53
CA ALA A 318 12.11 -25.69 18.22
C ALA A 318 13.60 -25.32 18.23
N SER A 319 13.99 -24.27 18.94
CA SER A 319 15.39 -23.89 19.10
C SER A 319 16.21 -24.97 19.83
N GLN A 320 15.64 -25.59 20.87
CA GLN A 320 16.29 -26.71 21.58
C GLN A 320 16.41 -27.97 20.70
N GLU A 321 15.51 -28.15 19.76
CA GLU A 321 15.50 -29.26 18.79
C GLU A 321 16.38 -28.95 17.56
N GLY A 322 17.01 -27.79 17.47
CA GLY A 322 18.04 -27.45 16.48
C GLY A 322 17.63 -26.38 15.45
N ALA A 323 16.41 -25.84 15.51
CA ALA A 323 16.03 -24.74 14.65
C ALA A 323 16.82 -23.47 14.97
N THR A 324 17.23 -22.73 13.93
CA THR A 324 17.88 -21.43 14.09
C THR A 324 16.84 -20.35 14.34
N VAL A 325 16.99 -19.57 15.41
CA VAL A 325 16.10 -18.44 15.73
C VAL A 325 16.83 -17.12 15.46
N MET A 326 16.19 -16.23 14.69
CA MET A 326 16.71 -14.91 14.33
C MET A 326 15.68 -13.83 14.62
N GLY A 327 16.07 -12.83 15.40
CA GLY A 327 15.24 -11.64 15.67
C GLY A 327 15.70 -10.42 14.90
N ILE A 328 14.74 -9.65 14.37
CA ILE A 328 14.99 -8.41 13.63
C ILE A 328 14.30 -7.25 14.34
N CYS A 329 15.05 -6.18 14.68
CA CYS A 329 14.53 -4.97 15.32
C CYS A 329 13.70 -5.32 16.60
N GLY A 330 12.36 -5.11 16.57
CA GLY A 330 11.46 -5.50 17.66
C GLY A 330 11.54 -6.99 18.01
N GLY A 331 11.67 -7.86 17.03
CA GLY A 331 11.84 -9.30 17.23
C GLY A 331 13.15 -9.68 17.93
N TYR A 332 14.21 -8.89 17.77
CA TYR A 332 15.45 -9.06 18.54
C TYR A 332 15.30 -8.61 20.00
N GLN A 333 14.40 -7.65 20.26
CA GLN A 333 14.13 -7.13 21.60
C GLN A 333 13.21 -8.04 22.43
N MET A 334 12.46 -8.94 21.80
CA MET A 334 11.58 -9.94 22.42
C MET A 334 12.37 -11.07 23.07
#